data_2b098da6afc78a5d2a582b028686da78
#
_entry.id   2b098da6afc78a5d2a582b028686da78
#
_cell.length_a   1.000
_cell.length_b   1.000
_cell.length_c   1.000
_cell.angle_alpha   90.00
_cell.angle_beta   90.00
_cell.angle_gamma   90.00
#
_symmetry.space_group_name_H-M   'P 1'
#
loop_
_entity.id
_entity.type
_entity.pdbx_description
1 polymer ?
#
loop_
_entity_poly.entity_id
_entity_poly.type
_entity_poly.pdbx_seq_one_letter_code
_entity_poly.pdbx_strand_id
1 'polypeptide(L)'
;MKKDRITRAAVLGMIAPFVGWGVSRLLVTLGFGIYDTFQIDSIIVTITRPSLLHGFIVNLYAGGLTGVLLYIFLEKYGSLCIIFKAVGLSALAWFLVECFATAYFEGKTLPLRPLEDYIVHVIGAIANGFALGLLFRWFLYRKQKA
;
A
#
# COMPACT_ATOMS: atom_id res chain seq x y z
N MET A 1 -26.85 5.35 2.06
CA MET A 1 -25.85 5.66 3.11
C MET A 1 -24.69 4.66 3.21
N LYS A 2 -24.88 3.32 3.33
CA LYS A 2 -23.75 2.38 3.37
C LYS A 2 -22.92 2.35 2.08
N LYS A 3 -23.55 2.39 0.90
CA LYS A 3 -22.84 2.42 -0.42
C LYS A 3 -21.89 3.61 -0.55
N ASP A 4 -22.27 4.77 -0.05
CA ASP A 4 -21.46 5.99 -0.08
C ASP A 4 -20.17 5.84 0.77
N ARG A 5 -20.25 5.16 1.93
CA ARG A 5 -19.08 4.92 2.77
C ARG A 5 -18.07 3.95 2.14
N ILE A 6 -18.54 2.92 1.44
CA ILE A 6 -17.66 1.98 0.71
C ILE A 6 -16.93 2.72 -0.40
N THR A 7 -17.62 3.54 -1.19
CA THR A 7 -17.02 4.34 -2.24
C THR A 7 -15.96 5.31 -1.67
N ARG A 8 -16.27 5.99 -0.57
CA ARG A 8 -15.29 6.85 0.12
C ARG A 8 -14.10 6.05 0.61
N ALA A 9 -14.31 4.88 1.19
CA ALA A 9 -13.23 4.02 1.64
C ALA A 9 -12.31 3.59 0.47
N ALA A 10 -12.88 3.25 -0.68
CA ALA A 10 -12.12 2.96 -1.89
C ALA A 10 -11.27 4.16 -2.33
N VAL A 11 -11.87 5.35 -2.41
CA VAL A 11 -11.14 6.57 -2.80
C VAL A 11 -10.01 6.91 -1.82
N LEU A 12 -10.25 6.81 -0.52
CA LEU A 12 -9.20 7.03 0.48
C LEU A 12 -8.08 5.99 0.37
N GLY A 13 -8.45 4.74 0.05
CA GLY A 13 -7.50 3.66 -0.24
C GLY A 13 -6.67 3.92 -1.50
N MET A 14 -7.23 4.55 -2.54
CA MET A 14 -6.49 4.95 -3.74
C MET A 14 -5.48 6.08 -3.47
N ILE A 15 -5.74 6.94 -2.49
CA ILE A 15 -4.87 8.08 -2.15
C ILE A 15 -3.69 7.65 -1.27
N ALA A 16 -3.91 6.75 -0.32
CA ALA A 16 -2.89 6.36 0.66
C ALA A 16 -1.57 5.85 0.05
N PRO A 17 -1.54 5.05 -1.05
CA PRO A 17 -0.30 4.54 -1.65
C PRO A 17 0.68 5.61 -2.09
N PHE A 18 0.22 6.83 -2.40
CA PHE A 18 1.11 7.94 -2.76
C PHE A 18 2.05 8.34 -1.63
N VAL A 19 1.59 8.23 -0.37
CA VAL A 19 2.45 8.51 0.79
C VAL A 19 3.49 7.41 0.95
N GLY A 20 3.10 6.15 0.82
CA GLY A 20 4.02 5.01 0.86
C GLY A 20 5.07 5.07 -0.26
N TRP A 21 4.62 5.36 -1.49
CA TRP A 21 5.51 5.56 -2.62
C TRP A 21 6.45 6.75 -2.42
N GLY A 22 5.96 7.89 -1.95
CA GLY A 22 6.79 9.06 -1.69
C GLY A 22 7.92 8.76 -0.70
N VAL A 23 7.63 8.01 0.36
CA VAL A 23 8.63 7.58 1.35
C VAL A 23 9.63 6.60 0.73
N SER A 24 9.18 5.57 0.02
CA SER A 24 10.07 4.59 -0.63
C SER A 24 10.92 5.25 -1.72
N ARG A 25 10.35 6.15 -2.50
CA ARG A 25 11.07 6.91 -3.53
C ARG A 25 12.16 7.80 -2.93
N LEU A 26 11.87 8.46 -1.81
CA LEU A 26 12.86 9.25 -1.08
C LEU A 26 14.02 8.38 -0.61
N LEU A 27 13.76 7.22 -0.03
CA LEU A 27 14.80 6.30 0.42
C LEU A 27 15.66 5.81 -0.74
N VAL A 28 15.07 5.44 -1.88
CA VAL A 28 15.80 5.06 -3.10
C VAL A 28 16.68 6.21 -3.60
N THR A 29 16.18 7.45 -3.60
CA THR A 29 16.99 8.61 -4.00
C THR A 29 18.15 8.92 -3.05
N LEU A 30 18.04 8.52 -1.79
CA LEU A 30 19.11 8.59 -0.79
C LEU A 30 20.11 7.44 -0.89
N GLY A 31 19.94 6.52 -1.85
CA GLY A 31 20.83 5.38 -2.08
C GLY A 31 20.48 4.13 -1.28
N PHE A 32 19.32 4.08 -0.64
CA PHE A 32 18.80 2.88 0.02
C PHE A 32 17.90 2.11 -0.95
N GLY A 33 18.43 1.02 -1.51
CA GLY A 33 17.72 0.18 -2.47
C GLY A 33 17.78 0.69 -3.91
N ILE A 34 17.17 -0.09 -4.82
CA ILE A 34 17.20 0.13 -6.28
C ILE A 34 15.81 0.49 -6.80
N TYR A 35 14.77 -0.15 -6.27
CA TYR A 35 13.39 0.00 -6.73
C TYR A 35 12.49 0.61 -5.66
N ASP A 36 11.64 1.56 -6.05
CA ASP A 36 10.55 2.03 -5.21
C ASP A 36 9.35 1.07 -5.26
N THR A 37 8.38 1.26 -4.34
CA THR A 37 7.22 0.38 -4.23
C THR A 37 6.41 0.31 -5.53
N PHE A 38 6.21 1.42 -6.26
CA PHE A 38 5.45 1.39 -7.51
C PHE A 38 6.17 0.62 -8.60
N GLN A 39 7.49 0.71 -8.67
CA GLN A 39 8.29 -0.04 -9.64
C GLN A 39 8.17 -1.56 -9.40
N ILE A 40 8.24 -2.00 -8.15
CA ILE A 40 8.10 -3.43 -7.82
C ILE A 40 6.67 -3.91 -8.06
N ASP A 41 5.66 -3.16 -7.62
CA ASP A 41 4.26 -3.55 -7.82
C ASP A 41 3.89 -3.63 -9.31
N SER A 42 4.56 -2.85 -10.16
CA SER A 42 4.34 -2.92 -11.61
C SER A 42 4.67 -4.27 -12.23
N ILE A 43 5.58 -5.03 -11.61
CA ILE A 43 6.04 -6.32 -12.14
C ILE A 43 4.90 -7.34 -12.23
N ILE A 44 3.87 -7.20 -11.39
CA ILE A 44 2.65 -8.03 -11.47
C ILE A 44 2.04 -7.96 -12.89
N VAL A 45 2.19 -6.85 -13.59
CA VAL A 45 1.63 -6.62 -14.93
C VAL A 45 2.70 -6.66 -16.02
N THR A 46 3.88 -6.11 -15.74
CA THR A 46 4.95 -5.93 -16.74
C THR A 46 5.95 -7.08 -16.82
N ILE A 47 5.96 -7.96 -15.81
CA ILE A 47 6.78 -9.18 -15.68
C ILE A 47 8.30 -8.89 -15.63
N THR A 48 8.85 -8.16 -16.60
CA THR A 48 10.32 -7.98 -16.76
C THR A 48 10.78 -6.54 -16.72
N ARG A 49 9.83 -5.57 -16.67
CA ARG A 49 10.16 -4.14 -16.80
C ARG A 49 9.51 -3.33 -15.68
N PRO A 50 10.22 -3.06 -14.57
CA PRO A 50 9.73 -2.14 -13.56
C PRO A 50 9.35 -0.79 -14.19
N SER A 51 8.10 -0.36 -13.99
CA SER A 51 7.54 0.82 -14.62
C SER A 51 6.72 1.63 -13.63
N LEU A 52 7.08 2.90 -13.46
CA LEU A 52 6.36 3.81 -12.57
C LEU A 52 4.88 3.96 -12.96
N LEU A 53 4.58 4.10 -14.26
CA LEU A 53 3.22 4.28 -14.75
C LEU A 53 2.33 3.05 -14.46
N HIS A 54 2.84 1.85 -14.73
CA HIS A 54 2.09 0.62 -14.47
C HIS A 54 1.93 0.38 -12.97
N GLY A 55 2.96 0.67 -12.18
CA GLY A 55 2.90 0.62 -10.72
C GLY A 55 1.88 1.59 -10.13
N PHE A 56 1.78 2.81 -10.68
CA PHE A 56 0.74 3.76 -10.32
C PHE A 56 -0.66 3.17 -10.53
N ILE A 57 -0.93 2.59 -11.70
CA ILE A 57 -2.24 1.98 -12.01
C ILE A 57 -2.53 0.82 -11.06
N VAL A 58 -1.56 -0.10 -10.88
CA VAL A 58 -1.70 -1.24 -9.95
C VAL A 58 -2.03 -0.76 -8.54
N ASN A 59 -1.31 0.26 -8.05
CA ASN A 59 -1.51 0.78 -6.71
C ASN A 59 -2.84 1.53 -6.52
N LEU A 60 -3.39 2.16 -7.56
CA LEU A 60 -4.75 2.70 -7.49
C LEU A 60 -5.78 1.60 -7.21
N TYR A 61 -5.72 0.50 -7.95
CA TYR A 61 -6.64 -0.63 -7.76
C TYR A 61 -6.41 -1.35 -6.44
N ALA A 62 -5.16 -1.71 -6.14
CA ALA A 62 -4.80 -2.40 -4.92
C ALA A 62 -5.10 -1.55 -3.67
N GLY A 63 -4.79 -0.26 -3.73
CA GLY A 63 -5.10 0.68 -2.66
C GLY A 63 -6.61 0.84 -2.46
N GLY A 64 -7.38 0.97 -3.54
CA GLY A 64 -8.83 1.02 -3.47
C GLY A 64 -9.42 -0.23 -2.82
N LEU A 65 -8.96 -1.41 -3.22
CA LEU A 65 -9.36 -2.69 -2.62
C LEU A 65 -8.97 -2.75 -1.14
N THR A 66 -7.74 -2.36 -0.79
CA THR A 66 -7.28 -2.32 0.60
C THR A 66 -8.13 -1.38 1.46
N GLY A 67 -8.54 -0.23 0.91
CA GLY A 67 -9.46 0.69 1.56
C GLY A 67 -10.83 0.05 1.84
N VAL A 68 -11.41 -0.66 0.86
CA VAL A 68 -12.68 -1.37 1.04
C VAL A 68 -12.53 -2.49 2.08
N LEU A 69 -11.46 -3.27 2.01
CA LEU A 69 -11.19 -4.35 2.97
C LEU A 69 -11.04 -3.79 4.39
N LEU A 70 -10.30 -2.69 4.56
CA LEU A 70 -10.18 -2.02 5.86
C LEU A 70 -11.55 -1.57 6.37
N TYR A 71 -12.39 -0.98 5.51
CA TYR A 71 -13.73 -0.55 5.88
C TYR A 71 -14.57 -1.74 6.39
N ILE A 72 -14.62 -2.84 5.64
CA ILE A 72 -15.35 -4.06 6.04
C ILE A 72 -14.82 -4.62 7.36
N PHE A 73 -13.49 -4.64 7.52
CA PHE A 73 -12.84 -5.10 8.74
C PHE A 73 -13.21 -4.24 9.95
N LEU A 74 -13.23 -2.90 9.79
CA LEU A 74 -13.60 -1.98 10.86
C LEU A 74 -15.09 -2.04 11.19
N GLU A 75 -15.98 -2.27 10.24
CA GLU A 75 -17.41 -2.48 10.49
C GLU A 75 -17.65 -3.76 11.30
N LYS A 76 -16.86 -4.80 11.08
CA LYS A 76 -17.00 -6.08 11.78
C LYS A 76 -16.34 -6.09 13.16
N TYR A 77 -15.15 -5.50 13.29
CA TYR A 77 -14.31 -5.61 14.50
C TYR A 77 -14.15 -4.27 15.23
N GLY A 78 -14.92 -3.27 14.86
CA GLY A 78 -14.92 -1.95 15.47
C GLY A 78 -13.79 -1.04 15.01
N SER A 79 -13.96 0.24 15.25
CA SER A 79 -13.04 1.30 14.79
C SER A 79 -11.96 1.67 15.83
N LEU A 80 -11.84 0.90 16.91
CA LEU A 80 -10.77 1.11 17.89
C LEU A 80 -9.40 0.80 17.22
N CYS A 81 -8.39 1.62 17.48
CA CYS A 81 -7.04 1.46 16.93
C CYS A 81 -7.00 1.41 15.38
N ILE A 82 -7.78 2.24 14.70
CA ILE A 82 -7.87 2.29 13.22
C ILE A 82 -6.49 2.31 12.57
N ILE A 83 -5.57 3.17 13.04
CA ILE A 83 -4.24 3.33 12.46
C ILE A 83 -3.47 2.02 12.53
N PHE A 84 -3.48 1.36 13.69
CA PHE A 84 -2.78 0.10 13.87
C PHE A 84 -3.34 -1.01 12.94
N LYS A 85 -4.66 -1.09 12.81
CA LYS A 85 -5.33 -2.03 11.90
C LYS A 85 -5.01 -1.75 10.44
N ALA A 86 -4.94 -0.47 10.05
CA ALA A 86 -4.58 -0.07 8.70
C ALA A 86 -3.12 -0.39 8.38
N VAL A 87 -2.19 -0.14 9.31
CA VAL A 87 -0.77 -0.53 9.16
C VAL A 87 -0.63 -2.03 9.04
N GLY A 88 -1.31 -2.81 9.89
CA GLY A 88 -1.28 -4.27 9.82
C GLY A 88 -1.81 -4.81 8.47
N LEU A 89 -2.90 -4.26 7.97
CA LEU A 89 -3.45 -4.65 6.66
C LEU A 89 -2.53 -4.27 5.50
N SER A 90 -1.93 -3.09 5.52
CA SER A 90 -0.96 -2.65 4.51
C SER A 90 0.32 -3.48 4.54
N ALA A 91 0.84 -3.80 5.72
CA ALA A 91 2.00 -4.67 5.88
C ALA A 91 1.72 -6.09 5.37
N LEU A 92 0.52 -6.62 5.64
CA LEU A 92 0.11 -7.93 5.12
C LEU A 92 0.01 -7.92 3.59
N ALA A 93 -0.61 -6.89 3.01
CA ALA A 93 -0.70 -6.74 1.55
C ALA A 93 0.70 -6.67 0.92
N TRP A 94 1.60 -5.85 1.48
CA TRP A 94 3.00 -5.80 1.06
C TRP A 94 3.67 -7.17 1.15
N PHE A 95 3.55 -7.86 2.27
CA PHE A 95 4.17 -9.17 2.48
C PHE A 95 3.74 -10.19 1.40
N LEU A 96 2.45 -10.21 1.04
CA LEU A 96 1.94 -11.09 0.00
C LEU A 96 2.53 -10.75 -1.39
N VAL A 97 2.59 -9.46 -1.73
CA VAL A 97 3.19 -9.00 -2.99
C VAL A 97 4.68 -9.32 -3.04
N GLU A 98 5.40 -9.10 -1.94
CA GLU A 98 6.84 -9.35 -1.85
C GLU A 98 7.17 -10.84 -1.96
N CYS A 99 6.42 -11.70 -1.26
CA CYS A 99 6.56 -13.15 -1.39
C CYS A 99 6.31 -13.61 -2.83
N PHE A 100 5.29 -13.07 -3.48
CA PHE A 100 4.98 -13.38 -4.87
C PHE A 100 6.10 -12.91 -5.82
N ALA A 101 6.56 -11.68 -5.68
CA ALA A 101 7.63 -11.12 -6.49
C ALA A 101 8.93 -11.92 -6.36
N THR A 102 9.32 -12.28 -5.13
CA THR A 102 10.51 -13.07 -4.86
C THR A 102 10.38 -14.49 -5.43
N ALA A 103 9.26 -15.17 -5.22
CA ALA A 103 9.09 -16.55 -5.67
C ALA A 103 9.03 -16.71 -7.20
N TYR A 104 8.44 -15.75 -7.90
CA TYR A 104 8.14 -15.88 -9.33
C TYR A 104 9.06 -15.10 -10.25
N PHE A 105 9.61 -13.98 -9.82
CA PHE A 105 10.34 -13.05 -10.69
C PHE A 105 11.83 -12.93 -10.33
N GLU A 106 12.16 -12.92 -9.04
CA GLU A 106 13.52 -12.66 -8.60
C GLU A 106 14.46 -13.83 -8.97
N GLY A 107 15.62 -13.50 -9.51
CA GLY A 107 16.59 -14.48 -10.02
C GLY A 107 16.20 -15.15 -11.35
N LYS A 108 15.00 -14.83 -11.90
CA LYS A 108 14.52 -15.38 -13.19
C LYS A 108 14.39 -14.28 -14.25
N THR A 109 13.52 -13.33 -14.01
CA THR A 109 13.25 -12.20 -14.91
C THR A 109 13.74 -10.87 -14.34
N LEU A 110 13.95 -10.82 -13.04
CA LEU A 110 14.60 -9.72 -12.33
C LEU A 110 15.91 -10.17 -11.71
N PRO A 111 16.94 -9.31 -11.66
CA PRO A 111 18.14 -9.58 -10.88
C PRO A 111 17.80 -9.78 -9.41
N LEU A 112 18.67 -10.49 -8.70
CA LEU A 112 18.58 -10.58 -7.23
C LEU A 112 18.65 -9.16 -6.65
N ARG A 113 17.69 -8.84 -5.81
CA ARG A 113 17.60 -7.53 -5.18
C ARG A 113 18.42 -7.49 -3.89
N PRO A 114 19.02 -6.36 -3.55
CA PRO A 114 19.68 -6.17 -2.27
C PRO A 114 18.67 -6.19 -1.12
N LEU A 115 19.12 -6.54 0.09
CA LEU A 115 18.26 -6.57 1.28
C LEU A 115 17.65 -5.21 1.61
N GLU A 116 18.32 -4.13 1.23
CA GLU A 116 17.86 -2.76 1.41
C GLU A 116 16.54 -2.50 0.68
N ASP A 117 16.28 -3.13 -0.47
CA ASP A 117 15.01 -2.99 -1.19
C ASP A 117 13.83 -3.46 -0.33
N TYR A 118 13.96 -4.61 0.35
CA TYR A 118 12.92 -5.12 1.22
C TYR A 118 12.63 -4.18 2.39
N ILE A 119 13.67 -3.55 2.95
CA ILE A 119 13.54 -2.56 4.02
C ILE A 119 12.81 -1.31 3.51
N VAL A 120 13.18 -0.81 2.34
CA VAL A 120 12.53 0.33 1.69
C VAL A 120 11.04 0.06 1.48
N HIS A 121 10.70 -1.13 0.99
CA HIS A 121 9.32 -1.48 0.71
C HIS A 121 8.48 -1.67 1.98
N VAL A 122 9.01 -2.28 3.04
CA VAL A 122 8.27 -2.40 4.31
C VAL A 122 8.04 -1.04 4.95
N ILE A 123 9.02 -0.15 4.90
CA ILE A 123 8.86 1.23 5.40
C ILE A 123 7.78 1.96 4.58
N GLY A 124 7.80 1.81 3.26
CA GLY A 124 6.74 2.33 2.38
C GLY A 124 5.36 1.79 2.72
N ALA A 125 5.24 0.48 2.98
CA ALA A 125 3.99 -0.16 3.37
C ALA A 125 3.47 0.34 4.73
N ILE A 126 4.35 0.53 5.71
CA ILE A 126 4.00 1.11 7.02
C ILE A 126 3.51 2.56 6.85
N ALA A 127 4.21 3.37 6.05
CA ALA A 127 3.82 4.75 5.76
C ALA A 127 2.46 4.81 5.04
N ASN A 128 2.21 3.93 4.06
CA ASN A 128 0.92 3.76 3.40
C ASN A 128 -0.19 3.43 4.40
N GLY A 129 0.02 2.42 5.25
CA GLY A 129 -0.96 2.02 6.26
C GLY A 129 -1.25 3.11 7.29
N PHE A 130 -0.23 3.86 7.69
CA PHE A 130 -0.38 5.00 8.58
C PHE A 130 -1.22 6.11 7.94
N ALA A 131 -0.93 6.46 6.68
CA ALA A 131 -1.70 7.43 5.92
C ALA A 131 -3.16 6.99 5.74
N LEU A 132 -3.39 5.73 5.37
CA LEU A 132 -4.72 5.15 5.23
C LEU A 132 -5.51 5.24 6.54
N GLY A 133 -4.88 4.86 7.65
CA GLY A 133 -5.49 4.93 8.99
C GLY A 133 -5.87 6.35 9.40
N LEU A 134 -5.02 7.34 9.11
CA LEU A 134 -5.32 8.76 9.35
C LEU A 134 -6.48 9.25 8.47
N LEU A 135 -6.46 8.94 7.18
CA LEU A 135 -7.54 9.30 6.25
C LEU A 135 -8.88 8.73 6.71
N PHE A 136 -8.90 7.46 7.10
CA PHE A 136 -10.11 6.82 7.64
C PHE A 136 -10.59 7.49 8.93
N ARG A 137 -9.68 7.75 9.86
CA ARG A 137 -10.02 8.43 11.12
C ARG A 137 -10.63 9.80 10.89
N TRP A 138 -10.09 10.57 9.94
CA TRP A 138 -10.55 11.95 9.70
C TRP A 138 -11.79 12.03 8.82
N PHE A 139 -11.93 11.21 7.80
CA PHE A 139 -13.00 11.35 6.80
C PHE A 139 -14.16 10.37 6.97
N LEU A 140 -13.92 9.19 7.57
CA LEU A 140 -14.97 8.17 7.76
C LEU A 140 -15.45 8.04 9.19
N TYR A 141 -14.53 8.17 10.15
CA TYR A 141 -14.80 7.88 11.58
C TYR A 141 -14.62 9.11 12.49
N ARG A 142 -14.48 10.30 11.93
CA ARG A 142 -14.51 11.53 12.73
C ARG A 142 -15.84 11.60 13.44
N LYS A 143 -15.85 11.55 14.80
CA LYS A 143 -17.06 11.79 15.60
C LYS A 143 -17.59 13.15 15.17
N GLN A 144 -18.79 13.19 14.60
CA GLN A 144 -19.55 14.43 14.53
C GLN A 144 -19.67 14.90 15.98
N LYS A 145 -19.00 15.98 16.31
CA LYS A 145 -19.31 16.70 17.53
C LYS A 145 -20.76 17.16 17.35
N ALA A 146 -21.68 16.49 18.06
CA ALA A 146 -23.03 16.98 18.25
C ALA A 146 -23.00 18.28 19.03
#